data_89f089624e2c72019e0786e06a563b02
#
_entry.id   89f089624e2c72019e0786e06a563b02
#
_cell.length_a   1.000
_cell.length_b   1.000
_cell.length_c   1.000
_cell.angle_alpha   90.00
_cell.angle_beta   90.00
_cell.angle_gamma   90.00
#
_symmetry.space_group_name_H-M   'P 1'
#
loop_
_entity.id
_entity.type
_entity.pdbx_description
1 polymer ?
#
loop_
_entity_poly.entity_id
_entity_poly.type
_entity_poly.pdbx_seq_one_letter_code
_entity_poly.pdbx_strand_id
1 'polypeptide(L)'
;RTFLPAAPKSAAKPALETMAAPAITPAQSAGDLIYLPVSDGTMPTADLALPLPALRLGSRGAMVKAWQIFLIGQKLDPGEPDGIFGDKTGEATRAFQTKAKIEADGIVGRQTLRKALNRGFELMEEPAADGTGSNFPPKPSFPPLVTNAQRQAIFGAYDYVADPKPRNPEHIRILGTWEQDNIVHVPIPQLKKTAIGSRAPSTIRFHRLGAAQLQGLWKEWESAKLLDRILSFAGGFEPRFVRGSTATLSNHSFGSAFDINSEWNERGHRPALVGEKGSTRELVPIAHKWGFWWGGHFTTPDGMHFEVAVVK
;
A
#
# COMPACT_ATOMS: atom_id res chain seq x y z
N ARG A 1 60.52 -54.57 -15.40
CA ARG A 1 60.13 -54.27 -13.99
C ARG A 1 59.84 -52.83 -13.88
N THR A 2 58.54 -52.51 -13.92
CA THR A 2 58.04 -51.17 -13.87
C THR A 2 57.52 -50.87 -12.45
N PHE A 3 58.10 -49.88 -11.81
CA PHE A 3 57.66 -49.40 -10.48
C PHE A 3 56.47 -48.49 -10.63
N LEU A 4 55.40 -48.79 -9.97
CA LEU A 4 54.27 -47.93 -9.74
C LEU A 4 54.52 -47.11 -8.46
N PRO A 5 54.29 -45.79 -8.47
CA PRO A 5 54.35 -44.98 -7.24
C PRO A 5 53.06 -45.08 -6.44
N ALA A 6 53.21 -45.06 -5.13
CA ALA A 6 52.17 -45.18 -4.11
C ALA A 6 51.27 -43.92 -4.07
N ALA A 7 49.97 -44.13 -3.77
CA ALA A 7 48.97 -43.12 -3.60
C ALA A 7 49.22 -42.23 -2.35
N PRO A 8 48.92 -40.93 -2.40
CA PRO A 8 49.07 -40.07 -1.22
C PRO A 8 47.91 -40.27 -0.20
N LYS A 9 48.26 -40.21 1.07
CA LYS A 9 47.38 -40.32 2.21
C LYS A 9 46.36 -39.19 2.26
N SER A 10 45.11 -39.54 2.53
CA SER A 10 43.96 -38.67 2.81
C SER A 10 44.29 -37.62 3.90
N ALA A 11 44.18 -36.37 3.57
CA ALA A 11 44.21 -35.28 4.53
C ALA A 11 42.85 -35.14 5.21
N ALA A 12 42.84 -35.12 6.52
CA ALA A 12 41.66 -34.92 7.35
C ALA A 12 41.03 -33.54 7.10
N LYS A 13 39.70 -33.53 6.93
CA LYS A 13 38.90 -32.31 6.91
C LYS A 13 39.01 -31.57 8.26
N PRO A 14 39.19 -30.26 8.28
CA PRO A 14 39.05 -29.51 9.53
C PRO A 14 37.56 -29.45 9.93
N ALA A 15 37.34 -29.64 11.23
CA ALA A 15 36.01 -29.50 11.85
C ALA A 15 35.49 -28.11 11.64
N LEU A 16 34.19 -28.01 11.20
CA LEU A 16 33.44 -26.77 11.22
C LEU A 16 33.29 -26.35 12.69
N GLU A 17 33.99 -25.32 13.10
CA GLU A 17 33.64 -24.57 14.31
C GLU A 17 32.26 -23.93 14.10
N THR A 18 31.31 -24.40 14.87
CA THR A 18 29.99 -23.78 15.01
C THR A 18 30.19 -22.42 15.69
N MET A 19 30.25 -21.36 14.91
CA MET A 19 30.16 -20.02 15.47
C MET A 19 28.77 -19.89 16.09
N ALA A 20 28.74 -19.87 17.41
CA ALA A 20 27.55 -19.51 18.17
C ALA A 20 27.08 -18.12 17.72
N ALA A 21 25.81 -18.03 17.33
CA ALA A 21 25.16 -16.74 17.09
C ALA A 21 25.33 -15.87 18.34
N PRO A 22 25.59 -14.56 18.18
CA PRO A 22 25.68 -13.66 19.32
C PRO A 22 24.36 -13.72 20.10
N ALA A 23 24.44 -13.99 21.38
CA ALA A 23 23.32 -13.95 22.30
C ALA A 23 22.67 -12.57 22.22
N ILE A 24 21.41 -12.53 21.75
CA ILE A 24 20.56 -11.36 21.83
C ILE A 24 20.36 -11.09 23.32
N THR A 25 21.01 -10.06 23.82
CA THR A 25 20.77 -9.58 25.19
C THR A 25 19.32 -9.10 25.28
N PRO A 26 18.53 -9.59 26.22
CA PRO A 26 17.17 -9.12 26.44
C PRO A 26 17.23 -7.78 27.16
N ALA A 27 17.25 -6.68 26.43
CA ALA A 27 17.15 -5.34 26.98
C ALA A 27 16.35 -4.42 26.05
N GLN A 28 15.10 -4.78 25.82
CA GLN A 28 14.06 -3.81 25.54
C GLN A 28 12.92 -4.16 26.48
N SER A 29 12.63 -3.24 27.40
CA SER A 29 11.53 -3.40 28.32
C SER A 29 10.23 -3.47 27.53
N ALA A 30 9.31 -4.33 27.94
CA ALA A 30 7.96 -4.48 27.35
C ALA A 30 7.15 -3.17 27.29
N GLY A 31 7.71 -2.05 27.78
CA GLY A 31 7.12 -0.71 27.74
C GLY A 31 7.38 0.06 26.43
N ASP A 32 8.34 -0.35 25.60
CA ASP A 32 8.72 0.37 24.37
C ASP A 32 7.90 -0.08 23.13
N LEU A 33 7.05 -1.08 23.25
CA LEU A 33 6.21 -1.57 22.17
C LEU A 33 4.79 -0.99 22.29
N ILE A 34 4.29 -0.51 21.16
CA ILE A 34 2.92 0.01 21.05
C ILE A 34 2.07 -1.04 20.38
N TYR A 35 0.98 -1.42 21.07
CA TYR A 35 -0.02 -2.32 20.54
C TYR A 35 -1.23 -1.50 20.10
N LEU A 36 -1.53 -1.50 18.82
CA LEU A 36 -2.71 -0.85 18.26
C LEU A 36 -3.77 -1.92 17.94
N PRO A 37 -5.01 -1.75 18.41
CA PRO A 37 -6.08 -2.65 18.03
C PRO A 37 -6.40 -2.48 16.55
N VAL A 38 -6.54 -3.58 15.83
CA VAL A 38 -7.09 -3.58 14.48
C VAL A 38 -8.55 -3.22 14.57
N SER A 39 -8.96 -2.09 13.98
CA SER A 39 -10.33 -1.60 14.07
C SER A 39 -11.20 -2.24 12.99
N ASP A 40 -11.93 -3.29 13.34
CA ASP A 40 -13.05 -3.78 12.53
C ASP A 40 -14.42 -3.62 13.21
N GLY A 41 -14.49 -2.82 14.27
CA GLY A 41 -15.75 -2.56 14.97
C GLY A 41 -16.28 -3.73 15.82
N THR A 42 -15.66 -4.89 15.78
CA THR A 42 -15.90 -6.02 16.66
C THR A 42 -14.64 -6.26 17.49
N MET A 43 -14.73 -6.05 18.80
CA MET A 43 -13.64 -6.31 19.73
C MET A 43 -13.24 -7.80 19.68
N PRO A 44 -12.20 -8.19 18.96
CA PRO A 44 -11.62 -9.50 19.21
C PRO A 44 -10.69 -9.37 20.40
N THR A 45 -10.84 -10.30 21.31
CA THR A 45 -9.93 -10.54 22.40
C THR A 45 -8.46 -10.57 21.96
N ALA A 46 -7.70 -9.65 22.51
CA ALA A 46 -6.27 -9.68 22.86
C ALA A 46 -5.16 -9.93 21.81
N ASP A 47 -5.34 -10.50 20.64
CA ASP A 47 -4.22 -11.10 19.90
C ASP A 47 -3.84 -10.52 18.54
N LEU A 48 -4.39 -9.37 18.13
CA LEU A 48 -4.02 -8.72 16.85
C LEU A 48 -3.51 -7.29 17.01
N ALA A 49 -2.83 -7.02 18.10
CA ALA A 49 -2.14 -5.75 18.31
C ALA A 49 -0.73 -5.84 17.70
N LEU A 50 -0.46 -5.05 16.65
CA LEU A 50 0.88 -4.94 16.10
C LEU A 50 1.79 -4.20 17.08
N PRO A 51 2.96 -4.77 17.41
CA PRO A 51 3.96 -4.08 18.21
C PRO A 51 4.68 -3.04 17.33
N LEU A 52 4.44 -1.76 17.57
CA LEU A 52 5.15 -0.70 16.89
C LEU A 52 6.15 -0.06 17.86
N PRO A 53 7.41 0.15 17.42
CA PRO A 53 8.38 0.86 18.23
C PRO A 53 7.95 2.33 18.38
N ALA A 54 8.12 2.89 19.57
CA ALA A 54 7.93 4.31 19.80
C ALA A 54 8.98 5.11 18.99
N LEU A 55 8.54 6.17 18.27
CA LEU A 55 9.47 7.04 17.56
C LEU A 55 9.92 8.16 18.49
N ARG A 56 11.23 8.40 18.54
CA ARG A 56 11.86 9.40 19.41
C ARG A 56 13.15 9.90 18.76
N LEU A 57 13.75 10.91 19.35
CA LEU A 57 15.05 11.45 18.90
C LEU A 57 16.04 10.31 18.61
N GLY A 58 16.62 10.32 17.42
CA GLY A 58 17.52 9.31 16.91
C GLY A 58 16.84 8.12 16.20
N SER A 59 15.53 7.96 16.25
CA SER A 59 14.79 6.95 15.45
C SER A 59 15.00 7.23 13.96
N ARG A 60 15.03 6.15 13.15
CA ARG A 60 15.26 6.23 11.70
C ARG A 60 14.34 5.26 10.95
N GLY A 61 14.10 5.55 9.67
CA GLY A 61 13.40 4.65 8.76
C GLY A 61 12.07 5.18 8.24
N ALA A 62 11.33 4.31 7.52
CA ALA A 62 10.12 4.66 6.80
C ALA A 62 9.02 5.22 7.71
N MET A 63 8.87 4.67 8.92
CA MET A 63 7.90 5.15 9.92
C MET A 63 8.19 6.60 10.36
N VAL A 64 9.46 6.96 10.52
CA VAL A 64 9.85 8.35 10.85
C VAL A 64 9.51 9.28 9.69
N LYS A 65 9.81 8.86 8.45
CA LYS A 65 9.48 9.63 7.26
C LYS A 65 7.97 9.82 7.12
N ALA A 66 7.18 8.77 7.34
CA ALA A 66 5.72 8.86 7.34
C ALA A 66 5.20 9.83 8.41
N TRP A 67 5.79 9.76 9.61
CA TRP A 67 5.48 10.69 10.70
C TRP A 67 5.78 12.14 10.34
N GLN A 68 6.94 12.42 9.74
CA GLN A 68 7.31 13.76 9.27
C GLN A 68 6.33 14.28 8.21
N ILE A 69 5.97 13.45 7.22
CA ILE A 69 4.96 13.80 6.20
C ILE A 69 3.60 14.08 6.85
N PHE A 70 3.18 13.28 7.82
CA PHE A 70 1.95 13.53 8.56
C PHE A 70 1.98 14.87 9.29
N LEU A 71 3.09 15.20 9.97
CA LEU A 71 3.27 16.49 10.67
C LEU A 71 3.17 17.69 9.72
N ILE A 72 3.76 17.58 8.53
CA ILE A 72 3.63 18.59 7.47
C ILE A 72 2.14 18.77 7.08
N GLY A 73 1.43 17.67 6.91
CA GLY A 73 -0.02 17.67 6.65
C GLY A 73 -0.84 18.33 7.78
N GLN A 74 -0.35 18.27 9.01
CA GLN A 74 -0.94 18.96 10.17
C GLN A 74 -0.53 20.44 10.28
N LYS A 75 0.23 20.97 9.29
CA LYS A 75 0.80 22.33 9.26
C LYS A 75 1.81 22.55 10.39
N LEU A 76 2.63 21.55 10.64
CA LEU A 76 3.75 21.59 11.58
C LEU A 76 5.05 21.38 10.78
N ASP A 77 6.17 21.97 11.24
CA ASP A 77 7.46 21.88 10.55
C ASP A 77 8.38 20.85 11.23
N PRO A 78 8.44 19.59 10.76
CA PRO A 78 9.37 18.59 11.26
C PRO A 78 10.77 18.68 10.61
N GLY A 79 11.01 19.63 9.74
CA GLY A 79 12.12 19.67 8.79
C GLY A 79 11.83 18.84 7.53
N GLU A 80 12.89 18.50 6.78
CA GLU A 80 12.77 17.61 5.61
C GLU A 80 12.30 16.21 6.04
N PRO A 81 11.41 15.57 5.26
CA PRO A 81 10.96 14.22 5.55
C PRO A 81 12.00 13.18 5.11
N ASP A 82 13.16 13.21 5.77
CA ASP A 82 14.34 12.40 5.47
C ASP A 82 14.32 11.02 6.15
N GLY A 83 13.36 10.78 7.04
CA GLY A 83 13.26 9.54 7.82
C GLY A 83 14.22 9.52 9.02
N ILE A 84 14.72 10.67 9.46
CA ILE A 84 15.54 10.80 10.67
C ILE A 84 14.79 11.65 11.69
N PHE A 85 14.51 11.09 12.85
CA PHE A 85 13.85 11.81 13.94
C PHE A 85 14.85 12.73 14.64
N GLY A 86 15.03 13.93 14.11
CA GLY A 86 15.88 14.97 14.67
C GLY A 86 15.11 15.91 15.62
N ASP A 87 15.78 16.97 16.07
CA ASP A 87 15.21 17.96 17.01
C ASP A 87 13.96 18.63 16.45
N LYS A 88 13.97 19.06 15.18
CA LYS A 88 12.78 19.64 14.52
C LYS A 88 11.60 18.69 14.50
N THR A 89 11.84 17.40 14.21
CA THR A 89 10.78 16.38 14.27
C THR A 89 10.24 16.23 15.69
N GLY A 90 11.11 16.28 16.70
CA GLY A 90 10.73 16.26 18.11
C GLY A 90 9.90 17.48 18.51
N GLU A 91 10.29 18.68 18.10
CA GLU A 91 9.53 19.92 18.33
C GLU A 91 8.16 19.90 17.66
N ALA A 92 8.10 19.51 16.40
CA ALA A 92 6.83 19.34 15.67
C ALA A 92 5.94 18.27 16.32
N THR A 93 6.53 17.20 16.85
CA THR A 93 5.79 16.16 17.60
C THR A 93 5.18 16.75 18.87
N ARG A 94 5.94 17.53 19.67
CA ARG A 94 5.42 18.22 20.86
C ARG A 94 4.30 19.19 20.50
N ALA A 95 4.47 19.95 19.42
CA ALA A 95 3.41 20.85 18.93
C ALA A 95 2.13 20.09 18.55
N PHE A 96 2.27 18.94 17.87
CA PHE A 96 1.14 18.05 17.57
C PHE A 96 0.46 17.55 18.84
N GLN A 97 1.23 17.08 19.82
CA GLN A 97 0.73 16.57 21.11
C GLN A 97 -0.06 17.64 21.88
N THR A 98 0.49 18.85 21.96
CA THR A 98 -0.21 20.02 22.55
C THR A 98 -1.55 20.26 21.83
N LYS A 99 -1.55 20.33 20.49
CA LYS A 99 -2.75 20.49 19.69
C LYS A 99 -3.74 19.35 19.83
N ALA A 100 -3.25 18.15 20.13
CA ALA A 100 -4.05 16.95 20.39
C ALA A 100 -4.53 16.84 21.84
N LYS A 101 -4.14 17.78 22.74
CA LYS A 101 -4.44 17.80 24.17
C LYS A 101 -3.98 16.51 24.89
N ILE A 102 -2.76 16.09 24.61
CA ILE A 102 -2.05 14.99 25.30
C ILE A 102 -0.71 15.50 25.83
N GLU A 103 -0.02 14.71 26.63
CA GLU A 103 1.31 15.03 27.12
C GLU A 103 2.27 15.32 25.96
N ALA A 104 3.01 16.45 26.03
CA ALA A 104 3.89 16.93 24.98
C ALA A 104 5.35 16.52 25.27
N ASP A 105 5.60 15.21 25.33
CA ASP A 105 6.92 14.62 25.61
C ASP A 105 7.85 14.55 24.37
N GLY A 106 7.29 14.74 23.16
CA GLY A 106 8.02 14.63 21.91
C GLY A 106 8.26 13.18 21.47
N ILE A 107 7.61 12.21 22.11
CA ILE A 107 7.71 10.79 21.75
C ILE A 107 6.42 10.36 21.05
N VAL A 108 6.55 9.71 19.90
CA VAL A 108 5.40 9.14 19.20
C VAL A 108 5.06 7.79 19.84
N GLY A 109 4.47 7.86 21.01
CA GLY A 109 4.00 6.70 21.74
C GLY A 109 2.53 6.36 21.43
N ARG A 110 1.97 5.40 22.16
CA ARG A 110 0.59 4.87 21.95
C ARG A 110 -0.47 5.98 21.91
N GLN A 111 -0.42 6.94 22.82
CA GLN A 111 -1.40 8.02 22.86
C GLN A 111 -1.27 8.93 21.63
N THR A 112 -0.03 9.29 21.26
CA THR A 112 0.27 10.12 20.10
C THR A 112 -0.20 9.46 18.82
N LEU A 113 0.10 8.16 18.63
CA LEU A 113 -0.34 7.41 17.45
C LEU A 113 -1.86 7.30 17.37
N ARG A 114 -2.54 7.01 18.48
CA ARG A 114 -4.02 6.97 18.50
C ARG A 114 -4.63 8.31 18.06
N LYS A 115 -4.06 9.43 18.51
CA LYS A 115 -4.53 10.76 18.10
C LYS A 115 -4.19 11.08 16.65
N ALA A 116 -3.07 10.57 16.15
CA ALA A 116 -2.64 10.75 14.77
C ALA A 116 -3.50 9.92 13.80
N LEU A 117 -3.79 8.65 14.12
CA LEU A 117 -4.68 7.79 13.35
C LEU A 117 -6.05 8.44 13.13
N ASN A 118 -6.63 9.01 14.20
CA ASN A 118 -7.90 9.74 14.12
C ASN A 118 -7.82 11.03 13.27
N ARG A 119 -6.62 11.43 12.83
CA ARG A 119 -6.34 12.61 12.00
C ARG A 119 -5.70 12.26 10.66
N GLY A 120 -5.82 11.00 10.25
CA GLY A 120 -5.36 10.52 8.95
C GLY A 120 -3.88 10.13 8.88
N PHE A 121 -3.23 9.89 10.05
CA PHE A 121 -1.93 9.19 10.02
C PHE A 121 -2.17 7.76 9.54
N GLU A 122 -1.44 7.35 8.54
CA GLU A 122 -1.49 5.99 8.02
C GLU A 122 -0.30 5.21 8.54
N LEU A 123 -0.58 4.07 9.16
CA LEU A 123 0.44 3.11 9.56
C LEU A 123 0.95 2.40 8.31
N MET A 124 2.21 2.62 8.00
CA MET A 124 2.91 1.88 6.96
C MET A 124 3.45 0.60 7.59
N GLU A 125 2.71 -0.49 7.49
CA GLU A 125 3.31 -1.80 7.54
C GLU A 125 4.04 -2.00 6.21
N GLU A 126 5.36 -2.14 6.25
CA GLU A 126 6.02 -2.87 5.18
C GLU A 126 5.51 -4.31 5.31
N PRO A 127 4.75 -4.85 4.33
CA PRO A 127 4.51 -6.28 4.32
C PRO A 127 5.89 -6.92 4.35
N ALA A 128 6.11 -7.84 5.28
CA ALA A 128 7.37 -8.57 5.39
C ALA A 128 7.80 -8.97 3.99
N ALA A 129 8.93 -8.43 3.53
CA ALA A 129 9.36 -8.54 2.13
C ALA A 129 9.65 -9.99 1.72
N ASP A 130 9.64 -10.90 2.67
CA ASP A 130 10.13 -12.27 2.57
C ASP A 130 9.04 -13.34 2.80
N GLY A 131 7.77 -12.97 2.75
CA GLY A 131 6.67 -13.93 2.79
C GLY A 131 6.63 -14.77 1.50
N THR A 132 6.32 -16.05 1.61
CA THR A 132 6.14 -16.97 0.49
C THR A 132 4.69 -17.43 0.36
N GLY A 133 4.30 -17.86 -0.85
CA GLY A 133 2.97 -18.37 -1.12
C GLY A 133 1.94 -17.29 -1.47
N SER A 134 0.68 -17.68 -1.50
CA SER A 134 -0.44 -16.86 -2.00
C SER A 134 -0.66 -15.58 -1.19
N ASN A 135 -0.19 -15.53 0.06
CA ASN A 135 -0.28 -14.35 0.90
C ASN A 135 0.75 -13.26 0.54
N PHE A 136 1.75 -13.61 -0.24
CA PHE A 136 2.82 -12.70 -0.64
C PHE A 136 3.05 -12.81 -2.15
N PRO A 137 2.07 -12.36 -2.97
CA PRO A 137 2.25 -12.41 -4.40
C PRO A 137 3.50 -11.59 -4.78
N PRO A 138 4.42 -12.14 -5.60
CA PRO A 138 5.65 -11.43 -5.96
C PRO A 138 5.32 -10.15 -6.73
N LYS A 139 6.16 -9.12 -6.54
CA LYS A 139 6.07 -7.90 -7.36
C LYS A 139 6.33 -8.25 -8.83
N PRO A 140 5.61 -7.60 -9.77
CA PRO A 140 5.87 -7.79 -11.19
C PRO A 140 7.22 -7.18 -11.60
N SER A 141 7.70 -7.52 -12.78
CA SER A 141 8.96 -6.99 -13.33
C SER A 141 8.90 -5.52 -13.78
N PHE A 142 7.74 -4.90 -13.74
CA PHE A 142 7.52 -3.51 -14.10
C PHE A 142 7.15 -2.68 -12.87
N PRO A 143 7.54 -1.39 -12.78
CA PRO A 143 7.20 -0.52 -11.67
C PRO A 143 5.79 0.06 -11.80
N PRO A 144 5.21 0.60 -10.71
CA PRO A 144 3.99 1.40 -10.76
C PRO A 144 4.24 2.77 -11.37
N LEU A 145 3.16 3.46 -11.76
CA LEU A 145 3.21 4.85 -12.23
C LEU A 145 3.05 5.81 -11.04
N VAL A 146 4.14 6.32 -10.51
CA VAL A 146 4.13 7.10 -9.26
C VAL A 146 4.14 8.63 -9.46
N THR A 147 4.45 9.12 -10.65
CA THR A 147 4.49 10.57 -10.93
C THR A 147 3.45 11.01 -11.94
N ASN A 148 3.05 12.30 -11.87
CA ASN A 148 2.17 12.89 -12.87
C ASN A 148 2.76 12.78 -14.28
N ALA A 149 4.06 13.02 -14.43
CA ALA A 149 4.74 12.95 -15.73
C ALA A 149 4.65 11.55 -16.36
N GLN A 150 4.82 10.48 -15.58
CA GLN A 150 4.67 9.10 -16.07
C GLN A 150 3.24 8.82 -16.55
N ARG A 151 2.24 9.23 -15.78
CA ARG A 151 0.82 9.06 -16.15
C ARG A 151 0.46 9.87 -17.38
N GLN A 152 0.87 11.14 -17.43
CA GLN A 152 0.62 12.03 -18.55
C GLN A 152 1.27 11.56 -19.85
N ALA A 153 2.48 10.98 -19.77
CA ALA A 153 3.16 10.41 -20.93
C ALA A 153 2.39 9.26 -21.59
N ILE A 154 1.62 8.50 -20.81
CA ILE A 154 0.83 7.35 -21.30
C ILE A 154 -0.60 7.75 -21.62
N PHE A 155 -1.26 8.46 -20.72
CA PHE A 155 -2.70 8.72 -20.74
C PHE A 155 -3.06 10.12 -21.26
N GLY A 156 -2.06 10.94 -21.58
CA GLY A 156 -2.25 12.32 -21.99
C GLY A 156 -2.33 13.29 -20.81
N ALA A 157 -1.90 14.53 -21.07
CA ALA A 157 -2.00 15.63 -20.12
C ALA A 157 -3.37 16.31 -20.23
N TYR A 158 -3.85 16.89 -19.13
CA TYR A 158 -5.03 17.71 -19.07
C TYR A 158 -4.86 18.83 -18.05
N ASP A 159 -5.56 19.93 -18.29
CA ASP A 159 -5.69 21.03 -17.34
C ASP A 159 -6.81 20.72 -16.34
N TYR A 160 -6.66 21.20 -15.11
CA TYR A 160 -7.64 21.00 -14.06
C TYR A 160 -7.63 22.13 -13.05
N VAL A 161 -8.72 22.23 -12.30
CA VAL A 161 -8.82 23.10 -11.12
C VAL A 161 -9.21 22.27 -9.90
N ALA A 162 -8.72 22.65 -8.71
CA ALA A 162 -9.17 22.06 -7.47
C ALA A 162 -10.68 22.34 -7.30
N ASP A 163 -11.42 21.29 -6.95
CA ASP A 163 -12.88 21.34 -6.78
C ASP A 163 -13.30 20.48 -5.58
N PRO A 164 -12.83 20.81 -4.36
CA PRO A 164 -13.01 19.98 -3.19
C PRO A 164 -14.50 19.79 -2.86
N LYS A 165 -14.87 18.54 -2.58
CA LYS A 165 -16.24 18.14 -2.20
C LYS A 165 -16.28 17.61 -0.76
N PRO A 166 -17.39 17.67 -0.04
CA PRO A 166 -17.47 17.28 1.37
C PRO A 166 -16.98 15.85 1.67
N ARG A 167 -17.18 14.92 0.71
CA ARG A 167 -16.73 13.51 0.83
C ARG A 167 -15.53 13.17 -0.03
N ASN A 168 -14.98 14.15 -0.75
CA ASN A 168 -13.81 14.00 -1.62
C ASN A 168 -13.03 15.31 -1.65
N PRO A 169 -12.31 15.65 -0.58
CA PRO A 169 -11.60 16.93 -0.47
C PRO A 169 -10.47 17.08 -1.50
N GLU A 170 -9.97 15.98 -2.05
CA GLU A 170 -8.97 15.98 -3.12
C GLU A 170 -9.56 16.03 -4.53
N HIS A 171 -10.88 16.17 -4.67
CA HIS A 171 -11.52 16.22 -5.98
C HIS A 171 -11.01 17.39 -6.82
N ILE A 172 -10.85 17.14 -8.12
CA ILE A 172 -10.52 18.13 -9.13
C ILE A 172 -11.59 18.12 -10.22
N ARG A 173 -11.71 19.22 -10.94
CA ARG A 173 -12.50 19.30 -12.17
C ARG A 173 -11.54 19.42 -13.35
N ILE A 174 -11.59 18.44 -14.24
CA ILE A 174 -10.82 18.42 -15.49
C ILE A 174 -11.41 19.49 -16.43
N LEU A 175 -10.54 20.21 -17.10
CA LEU A 175 -10.91 21.25 -18.08
C LEU A 175 -10.72 20.71 -19.50
N GLY A 176 -11.47 21.32 -20.45
CA GLY A 176 -11.43 20.92 -21.86
C GLY A 176 -12.15 19.58 -22.11
N THR A 177 -11.73 18.89 -23.17
CA THR A 177 -12.41 17.69 -23.69
C THR A 177 -11.73 16.38 -23.33
N TRP A 178 -10.60 16.41 -22.58
CA TRP A 178 -9.79 15.23 -22.32
C TRP A 178 -10.60 14.05 -21.75
N GLU A 179 -11.51 14.32 -20.79
CA GLU A 179 -12.35 13.28 -20.21
C GLU A 179 -13.26 12.63 -21.26
N GLN A 180 -13.90 13.43 -22.10
CA GLN A 180 -14.80 12.98 -23.16
C GLN A 180 -14.05 12.15 -24.22
N ASP A 181 -12.81 12.56 -24.53
CA ASP A 181 -11.98 11.93 -25.57
C ASP A 181 -11.32 10.63 -25.11
N ASN A 182 -11.11 10.45 -23.80
CA ASN A 182 -10.28 9.37 -23.28
C ASN A 182 -11.00 8.42 -22.31
N ILE A 183 -12.07 8.83 -21.64
CA ILE A 183 -12.78 7.99 -20.68
C ILE A 183 -14.00 7.34 -21.32
N VAL A 184 -13.99 6.03 -21.36
CA VAL A 184 -15.07 5.23 -21.96
C VAL A 184 -15.76 4.35 -20.91
N HIS A 185 -17.00 3.96 -21.20
CA HIS A 185 -17.73 2.97 -20.40
C HIS A 185 -17.37 1.57 -20.90
N VAL A 186 -16.45 0.89 -20.21
CA VAL A 186 -15.97 -0.45 -20.55
C VAL A 186 -16.97 -1.49 -20.03
N PRO A 187 -17.62 -2.27 -20.90
CA PRO A 187 -18.52 -3.35 -20.46
C PRO A 187 -17.75 -4.44 -19.72
N ILE A 188 -18.15 -4.73 -18.48
CA ILE A 188 -17.60 -5.79 -17.63
C ILE A 188 -18.75 -6.67 -17.10
N PRO A 189 -19.30 -7.57 -17.92
CA PRO A 189 -20.42 -8.43 -17.51
C PRO A 189 -20.06 -9.33 -16.32
N GLN A 190 -18.78 -9.58 -16.08
CA GLN A 190 -18.25 -10.34 -14.95
C GLN A 190 -18.64 -9.72 -13.59
N LEU A 191 -18.77 -8.41 -13.51
CA LEU A 191 -19.23 -7.74 -12.27
C LEU A 191 -20.55 -8.29 -11.76
N LYS A 192 -21.49 -8.63 -12.65
CA LYS A 192 -22.78 -9.26 -12.29
C LYS A 192 -22.65 -10.69 -11.77
N LYS A 193 -21.51 -11.35 -12.03
CA LYS A 193 -21.22 -12.72 -11.61
C LYS A 193 -20.40 -12.78 -10.31
N THR A 194 -20.00 -11.63 -9.76
CA THR A 194 -19.35 -11.53 -8.46
C THR A 194 -20.36 -11.66 -7.31
N ALA A 195 -19.88 -11.67 -6.06
CA ALA A 195 -20.76 -11.66 -4.89
C ALA A 195 -21.63 -10.40 -4.77
N ILE A 196 -21.32 -9.32 -5.51
CA ILE A 196 -22.13 -8.09 -5.58
C ILE A 196 -23.47 -8.37 -6.29
N GLY A 197 -23.46 -9.26 -7.28
CA GLY A 197 -24.64 -9.71 -8.03
C GLY A 197 -25.28 -8.57 -8.85
N SER A 198 -26.62 -8.54 -8.86
CA SER A 198 -27.41 -7.58 -9.66
C SER A 198 -27.15 -6.11 -9.31
N ARG A 199 -26.65 -5.80 -8.10
CA ARG A 199 -26.29 -4.44 -7.67
C ARG A 199 -25.01 -3.91 -8.30
N ALA A 200 -24.16 -4.77 -8.85
CA ALA A 200 -22.94 -4.36 -9.52
C ALA A 200 -23.23 -3.49 -10.74
N PRO A 201 -22.38 -2.51 -11.09
CA PRO A 201 -22.49 -1.82 -12.36
C PRO A 201 -22.27 -2.78 -13.53
N SER A 202 -22.74 -2.43 -14.73
CA SER A 202 -22.49 -3.21 -15.95
C SER A 202 -21.23 -2.77 -16.70
N THR A 203 -20.75 -1.57 -16.38
CA THR A 203 -19.59 -0.94 -17.02
C THR A 203 -18.68 -0.34 -15.96
N ILE A 204 -17.40 -0.22 -16.30
CA ILE A 204 -16.41 0.56 -15.54
C ILE A 204 -16.03 1.76 -16.40
N ARG A 205 -16.06 2.98 -15.85
CA ARG A 205 -15.47 4.14 -16.50
C ARG A 205 -13.96 4.02 -16.45
N PHE A 206 -13.32 3.93 -17.61
CA PHE A 206 -11.91 3.63 -17.70
C PHE A 206 -11.27 4.31 -18.92
N HIS A 207 -9.95 4.49 -18.89
CA HIS A 207 -9.23 5.05 -20.02
C HIS A 207 -9.28 4.11 -21.22
N ARG A 208 -9.56 4.65 -22.41
CA ARG A 208 -9.71 3.88 -23.66
C ARG A 208 -8.51 2.99 -23.98
N LEU A 209 -7.27 3.42 -23.64
CA LEU A 209 -6.06 2.63 -23.88
C LEU A 209 -5.99 1.36 -23.02
N GLY A 210 -6.58 1.37 -21.83
CA GLY A 210 -6.63 0.21 -20.94
C GLY A 210 -7.92 -0.62 -21.06
N ALA A 211 -8.86 -0.24 -21.93
CA ALA A 211 -10.19 -0.86 -21.98
C ALA A 211 -10.15 -2.35 -22.33
N ALA A 212 -9.43 -2.74 -23.39
CA ALA A 212 -9.29 -4.14 -23.80
C ALA A 212 -8.54 -4.96 -22.75
N GLN A 213 -7.51 -4.38 -22.17
CA GLN A 213 -6.71 -4.96 -21.10
C GLN A 213 -7.55 -5.22 -19.84
N LEU A 214 -8.40 -4.26 -19.45
CA LEU A 214 -9.33 -4.43 -18.34
C LEU A 214 -10.31 -5.58 -18.62
N GLN A 215 -10.90 -5.63 -19.80
CA GLN A 215 -11.81 -6.72 -20.18
C GLN A 215 -11.13 -8.10 -20.16
N GLY A 216 -9.88 -8.17 -20.63
CA GLY A 216 -9.06 -9.39 -20.61
C GLY A 216 -8.80 -9.87 -19.20
N LEU A 217 -8.42 -8.97 -18.29
CA LEU A 217 -8.22 -9.25 -16.87
C LEU A 217 -9.47 -9.88 -16.24
N TRP A 218 -10.63 -9.24 -16.39
CA TRP A 218 -11.89 -9.74 -15.80
C TRP A 218 -12.33 -11.09 -16.39
N LYS A 219 -12.11 -11.31 -17.68
CA LYS A 219 -12.37 -12.63 -18.33
C LYS A 219 -11.46 -13.71 -17.77
N GLU A 220 -10.19 -13.40 -17.51
CA GLU A 220 -9.25 -14.38 -16.98
C GLU A 220 -9.54 -14.68 -15.50
N TRP A 221 -9.93 -13.70 -14.68
CA TRP A 221 -10.43 -13.94 -13.34
C TRP A 221 -11.67 -14.85 -13.34
N GLU A 222 -12.59 -14.65 -14.28
CA GLU A 222 -13.75 -15.55 -14.47
C GLU A 222 -13.32 -16.97 -14.82
N SER A 223 -12.41 -17.13 -15.79
CA SER A 223 -11.89 -18.42 -16.21
C SER A 223 -11.15 -19.16 -15.09
N ALA A 224 -10.47 -18.42 -14.23
CA ALA A 224 -9.79 -18.92 -13.03
C ALA A 224 -10.74 -19.19 -11.85
N LYS A 225 -12.05 -18.90 -11.98
CA LYS A 225 -13.08 -19.07 -10.93
C LYS A 225 -12.80 -18.22 -9.69
N LEU A 226 -12.30 -16.98 -9.88
CA LEU A 226 -11.93 -16.06 -8.80
C LEU A 226 -12.96 -14.93 -8.59
N LEU A 227 -14.07 -14.91 -9.32
CA LEU A 227 -15.06 -13.82 -9.18
C LEU A 227 -15.77 -13.81 -7.82
N ASP A 228 -15.82 -14.93 -7.12
CA ASP A 228 -16.37 -15.04 -5.76
C ASP A 228 -15.51 -14.31 -4.70
N ARG A 229 -14.23 -14.01 -5.02
CA ARG A 229 -13.34 -13.19 -4.20
C ARG A 229 -13.72 -11.72 -4.22
N ILE A 230 -14.53 -11.27 -5.17
CA ILE A 230 -14.92 -9.87 -5.35
C ILE A 230 -16.25 -9.63 -4.66
N LEU A 231 -16.19 -8.97 -3.50
CA LEU A 231 -17.33 -8.73 -2.62
C LEU A 231 -17.89 -7.31 -2.76
N SER A 232 -17.07 -6.35 -3.18
CA SER A 232 -17.48 -4.97 -3.46
C SER A 232 -16.66 -4.36 -4.59
N PHE A 233 -17.20 -3.30 -5.17
CA PHE A 233 -16.57 -2.50 -6.21
C PHE A 233 -16.72 -1.02 -5.85
N ALA A 234 -15.59 -0.35 -5.65
CA ALA A 234 -15.55 1.03 -5.18
C ALA A 234 -15.31 2.08 -6.28
N GLY A 235 -15.13 1.64 -7.54
CA GLY A 235 -15.08 2.55 -8.68
C GLY A 235 -13.82 2.43 -9.53
N GLY A 236 -13.85 3.10 -10.68
CA GLY A 236 -12.75 3.23 -11.63
C GLY A 236 -12.31 4.70 -11.75
N PHE A 237 -12.76 5.41 -12.78
CA PHE A 237 -12.41 6.81 -12.99
C PHE A 237 -13.01 7.72 -11.93
N GLU A 238 -12.13 8.48 -11.25
CA GLU A 238 -12.49 9.50 -10.26
C GLU A 238 -11.44 10.63 -10.30
N PRO A 239 -11.81 11.84 -10.80
CA PRO A 239 -10.89 12.97 -10.89
C PRO A 239 -10.51 13.50 -9.50
N ARG A 240 -9.30 13.17 -9.04
CA ARG A 240 -8.81 13.61 -7.73
C ARG A 240 -7.29 13.54 -7.64
N PHE A 241 -6.73 14.22 -6.67
CA PHE A 241 -5.37 13.93 -6.22
C PHE A 241 -5.30 12.59 -5.46
N VAL A 242 -4.10 12.08 -5.27
CA VAL A 242 -3.83 11.02 -4.29
C VAL A 242 -4.28 11.52 -2.92
N ARG A 243 -4.89 10.66 -2.12
CA ARG A 243 -5.38 11.01 -0.77
C ARG A 243 -4.26 11.63 0.07
N GLY A 244 -4.57 12.80 0.64
CA GLY A 244 -3.61 13.62 1.41
C GLY A 244 -2.61 14.42 0.57
N SER A 245 -2.71 14.42 -0.77
CA SER A 245 -1.90 15.22 -1.68
C SER A 245 -2.71 16.39 -2.25
N THR A 246 -2.02 17.47 -2.58
CA THR A 246 -2.57 18.62 -3.33
C THR A 246 -1.85 18.82 -4.67
N ALA A 247 -0.95 17.91 -5.04
CA ALA A 247 -0.10 18.05 -6.22
C ALA A 247 -0.02 16.77 -7.08
N THR A 248 -0.10 15.59 -6.47
CA THR A 248 0.01 14.31 -7.18
C THR A 248 -1.37 13.83 -7.59
N LEU A 249 -1.64 13.77 -8.89
CA LEU A 249 -2.87 13.20 -9.44
C LEU A 249 -2.95 11.70 -9.19
N SER A 250 -4.11 11.21 -8.83
CA SER A 250 -4.37 9.77 -8.66
C SER A 250 -4.39 9.04 -10.01
N ASN A 251 -4.07 7.75 -10.06
CA ASN A 251 -4.31 6.90 -11.23
C ASN A 251 -5.80 6.83 -11.59
N HIS A 252 -6.70 6.91 -10.61
CA HIS A 252 -8.14 7.07 -10.86
C HIS A 252 -8.47 8.31 -11.69
N SER A 253 -7.71 9.39 -11.54
CA SER A 253 -7.88 10.64 -12.28
C SER A 253 -7.59 10.52 -13.77
N PHE A 254 -6.83 9.50 -14.16
CA PHE A 254 -6.57 9.14 -15.55
C PHE A 254 -7.47 7.99 -16.04
N GLY A 255 -8.36 7.47 -15.20
CA GLY A 255 -9.16 6.29 -15.52
C GLY A 255 -8.31 5.04 -15.76
N SER A 256 -7.14 4.96 -15.14
CA SER A 256 -6.20 3.85 -15.28
C SER A 256 -6.17 2.92 -14.07
N ALA A 257 -7.08 3.10 -13.10
CA ALA A 257 -7.18 2.30 -11.89
C ALA A 257 -8.62 1.96 -11.54
N PHE A 258 -8.80 0.91 -10.74
CA PHE A 258 -10.07 0.55 -10.10
C PHE A 258 -9.83 -0.06 -8.73
N ASP A 259 -10.83 0.04 -7.86
CA ASP A 259 -10.81 -0.47 -6.49
C ASP A 259 -11.89 -1.52 -6.26
N ILE A 260 -11.49 -2.62 -5.60
CA ILE A 260 -12.37 -3.71 -5.17
C ILE A 260 -12.12 -4.06 -3.70
N ASN A 261 -13.17 -4.53 -3.00
CA ASN A 261 -13.07 -4.99 -1.61
C ASN A 261 -12.48 -3.94 -0.66
N SER A 262 -12.86 -2.66 -0.84
CA SER A 262 -12.32 -1.53 -0.08
C SER A 262 -12.53 -1.65 1.42
N GLU A 263 -13.64 -2.26 1.85
CA GLU A 263 -14.01 -2.40 3.26
C GLU A 263 -13.04 -3.28 4.07
N TRP A 264 -12.25 -4.11 3.39
CA TRP A 264 -11.28 -5.04 4.02
C TRP A 264 -9.83 -4.73 3.66
N ASN A 265 -9.60 -3.72 2.82
CA ASN A 265 -8.29 -3.41 2.26
C ASN A 265 -8.04 -1.90 2.25
N GLU A 266 -8.42 -1.21 3.33
CA GLU A 266 -8.20 0.22 3.46
C GLU A 266 -6.73 0.60 3.26
N ARG A 267 -6.50 1.72 2.56
CA ARG A 267 -5.17 2.25 2.33
C ARG A 267 -4.44 2.52 3.66
N GLY A 268 -3.19 2.10 3.76
CA GLY A 268 -2.38 2.22 4.97
C GLY A 268 -2.50 1.02 5.93
N HIS A 269 -3.40 0.08 5.66
CA HIS A 269 -3.55 -1.13 6.45
C HIS A 269 -3.01 -2.37 5.71
N ARG A 270 -2.71 -3.42 6.47
CA ARG A 270 -2.33 -4.70 5.89
C ARG A 270 -3.48 -5.23 5.02
N PRO A 271 -3.26 -5.50 3.73
CA PRO A 271 -4.28 -6.12 2.90
C PRO A 271 -4.70 -7.48 3.45
N ALA A 272 -6.00 -7.78 3.43
CA ALA A 272 -6.56 -9.03 3.92
C ALA A 272 -5.80 -10.24 3.38
N LEU A 273 -5.45 -11.20 4.25
CA LEU A 273 -4.76 -12.42 3.88
C LEU A 273 -5.65 -13.39 3.11
N VAL A 274 -5.05 -14.31 2.39
CA VAL A 274 -5.79 -15.42 1.75
C VAL A 274 -6.57 -16.18 2.82
N GLY A 275 -7.87 -16.37 2.57
CA GLY A 275 -8.82 -16.95 3.54
C GLY A 275 -9.51 -15.92 4.44
N GLU A 276 -9.02 -14.71 4.55
CA GLU A 276 -9.74 -13.62 5.20
C GLU A 276 -10.79 -13.03 4.24
N LYS A 277 -11.88 -12.53 4.80
CA LYS A 277 -12.95 -11.91 4.01
C LYS A 277 -12.40 -10.71 3.24
N GLY A 278 -12.71 -10.65 1.96
CA GLY A 278 -12.33 -9.54 1.09
C GLY A 278 -10.89 -9.59 0.58
N SER A 279 -10.12 -10.66 0.83
CA SER A 279 -8.78 -10.80 0.26
C SER A 279 -8.77 -10.60 -1.26
N THR A 280 -7.82 -9.79 -1.73
CA THR A 280 -7.57 -9.56 -3.16
C THR A 280 -6.33 -10.32 -3.66
N ARG A 281 -5.59 -10.97 -2.76
CA ARG A 281 -4.25 -11.52 -3.03
C ARG A 281 -4.24 -12.60 -4.10
N GLU A 282 -5.28 -13.44 -4.16
CA GLU A 282 -5.43 -14.50 -5.16
C GLU A 282 -5.66 -13.93 -6.58
N LEU A 283 -6.12 -12.69 -6.69
CA LEU A 283 -6.37 -11.98 -7.95
C LEU A 283 -5.08 -11.39 -8.56
N VAL A 284 -4.07 -11.14 -7.72
CA VAL A 284 -2.87 -10.36 -8.04
C VAL A 284 -2.01 -10.99 -9.16
N PRO A 285 -1.71 -12.30 -9.17
CA PRO A 285 -0.86 -12.87 -10.23
C PRO A 285 -1.44 -12.65 -11.63
N ILE A 286 -2.76 -12.78 -11.79
CA ILE A 286 -3.44 -12.54 -13.07
C ILE A 286 -3.43 -11.04 -13.40
N ALA A 287 -3.64 -10.17 -12.42
CA ALA A 287 -3.54 -8.73 -12.63
C ALA A 287 -2.15 -8.31 -13.12
N HIS A 288 -1.09 -8.83 -12.52
CA HIS A 288 0.29 -8.60 -12.98
C HIS A 288 0.51 -9.07 -14.43
N LYS A 289 0.00 -10.26 -14.78
CA LYS A 289 0.07 -10.76 -16.16
C LYS A 289 -0.58 -9.80 -17.15
N TRP A 290 -1.65 -9.13 -16.75
CA TRP A 290 -2.36 -8.13 -17.56
C TRP A 290 -1.77 -6.72 -17.44
N GLY A 291 -0.59 -6.54 -16.82
CA GLY A 291 0.09 -5.26 -16.71
C GLY A 291 -0.49 -4.30 -15.67
N PHE A 292 -1.33 -4.82 -14.79
CA PHE A 292 -1.81 -4.06 -13.63
C PHE A 292 -0.85 -4.20 -12.45
N TRP A 293 -0.55 -3.11 -11.79
CA TRP A 293 0.11 -3.10 -10.50
C TRP A 293 -0.94 -3.23 -9.39
N TRP A 294 -0.63 -3.99 -8.36
CA TRP A 294 -1.47 -4.06 -7.16
C TRP A 294 -0.96 -3.12 -6.07
N GLY A 295 -1.86 -2.30 -5.52
CA GLY A 295 -1.51 -1.32 -4.49
C GLY A 295 -1.03 -1.92 -3.16
N GLY A 296 -1.29 -3.20 -2.90
CA GLY A 296 -0.71 -3.90 -1.75
C GLY A 296 0.82 -3.99 -1.77
N HIS A 297 1.44 -3.68 -2.90
CA HIS A 297 2.90 -3.58 -3.05
C HIS A 297 3.46 -2.17 -2.82
N PHE A 298 2.62 -1.17 -2.62
CA PHE A 298 3.07 0.18 -2.26
C PHE A 298 3.69 0.20 -0.87
N THR A 299 4.55 1.18 -0.61
CA THR A 299 5.09 1.44 0.73
C THR A 299 3.97 1.76 1.73
N THR A 300 2.94 2.51 1.31
CA THR A 300 1.67 2.61 2.00
C THR A 300 0.72 1.63 1.32
N PRO A 301 0.47 0.44 1.86
CA PRO A 301 -0.33 -0.57 1.19
C PRO A 301 -1.72 -0.04 0.85
N ASP A 302 -2.22 -0.42 -0.32
CA ASP A 302 -3.56 -0.10 -0.79
C ASP A 302 -4.15 -1.35 -1.46
N GLY A 303 -4.57 -2.30 -0.64
CA GLY A 303 -4.91 -3.65 -1.08
C GLY A 303 -6.16 -3.73 -1.95
N MET A 304 -6.99 -2.68 -1.97
CA MET A 304 -8.15 -2.58 -2.87
C MET A 304 -7.76 -2.20 -4.30
N HIS A 305 -6.61 -1.54 -4.47
CA HIS A 305 -6.22 -0.77 -5.65
C HIS A 305 -5.48 -1.60 -6.70
N PHE A 306 -5.95 -1.52 -7.94
CA PHE A 306 -5.32 -2.09 -9.14
C PHE A 306 -5.17 -1.01 -10.20
N GLU A 307 -3.96 -0.77 -10.70
CA GLU A 307 -3.68 0.27 -11.69
C GLU A 307 -2.93 -0.25 -12.90
N VAL A 308 -3.23 0.28 -14.07
CA VAL A 308 -2.45 0.01 -15.29
C VAL A 308 -1.07 0.63 -15.12
N ALA A 309 -0.04 -0.20 -15.05
CA ALA A 309 1.35 0.23 -15.03
C ALA A 309 2.02 0.03 -16.40
N VAL A 310 1.54 -0.95 -17.17
CA VAL A 310 1.97 -1.20 -18.55
C VAL A 310 0.72 -1.37 -19.41
N VAL A 311 0.57 -0.55 -20.44
CA VAL A 311 -0.47 -0.72 -21.46
C VAL A 311 -0.09 -1.88 -22.37
N LYS A 312 -1.06 -2.79 -22.59
CA LYS A 312 -0.92 -4.01 -23.40
C LYS A 312 -1.92 -4.03 -24.55
#